data_4e7183cfc4d00b23c44b19c812dadfc4
#
_entry.id   4e7183cfc4d00b23c44b19c812dadfc4
#
_cell.length_a   1.000
_cell.length_b   1.000
_cell.length_c   1.000
_cell.angle_alpha   90.00
_cell.angle_beta   90.00
_cell.angle_gamma   90.00
#
_symmetry.space_group_name_H-M   'P 1'
#
loop_
_entity.id
_entity.type
_entity.pdbx_description
1 polymer ?
#
loop_
_entity_poly.entity_id
_entity_poly.type
_entity_poly.pdbx_seq_one_letter_code
_entity_poly.pdbx_strand_id
1 'polypeptide(L)'
;MRIGLALPTFGPDATAEGVVGVSRSAEELGYDSLWTGDRVLAPTSPSAPYPVGDGVMPRAYERHLDPLLSMTLAAAHTERVRLGTSTLNALWQPPLMLARSLTTLDVLTGGRLDVGLGLGWMPDEYAAVDVPWQGRGGRLDETLDILHGYWTHDIYAHQGPLFTIPETVVGLKPHQRPGPPVLLAAFTAAGLRRVARRAAGWLPVAMPLLYLTGLWATILHEAEDAGRDPSTLRMALRVNPALTAEKAEPERIPDAGTLEQYIDYARAAAEAGVHELFIDLGQSPLTLEERTDMAGRFIEGVRAG
;
A
#
# COMPACT_ATOMS: atom_id res chain seq x y z
N MET A 1 17.17 -1.04 -5.26
CA MET A 1 15.77 -0.70 -4.86
C MET A 1 14.79 -1.28 -5.87
N ARG A 2 13.64 -1.82 -5.46
CA ARG A 2 12.56 -2.23 -6.36
C ARG A 2 11.76 -1.03 -6.82
N ILE A 3 11.22 -1.09 -8.06
CA ILE A 3 10.37 -0.03 -8.63
C ILE A 3 8.99 -0.59 -8.93
N GLY A 4 7.96 0.04 -8.39
CA GLY A 4 6.58 -0.34 -8.56
C GLY A 4 5.74 0.70 -9.30
N LEU A 5 4.57 0.27 -9.80
CA LEU A 5 3.59 1.11 -10.47
C LEU A 5 2.20 0.88 -9.84
N ALA A 6 1.43 1.96 -9.65
CA ALA A 6 0.05 1.80 -9.21
C ALA A 6 -0.87 1.38 -10.37
N LEU A 7 -1.79 0.47 -10.08
CA LEU A 7 -2.87 0.08 -10.97
C LEU A 7 -3.91 1.20 -11.10
N PRO A 8 -4.57 1.36 -12.25
CA PRO A 8 -5.62 2.36 -12.45
C PRO A 8 -6.94 1.90 -11.80
N THR A 9 -6.96 1.81 -10.49
CA THR A 9 -8.14 1.38 -9.72
C THR A 9 -9.07 2.53 -9.33
N PHE A 10 -8.69 3.77 -9.69
CA PHE A 10 -9.47 4.99 -9.47
C PHE A 10 -9.67 5.77 -10.77
N GLY A 11 -10.80 6.51 -10.84
CA GLY A 11 -11.10 7.41 -11.93
C GLY A 11 -11.61 6.73 -13.21
N PRO A 12 -11.53 7.40 -14.36
CA PRO A 12 -12.15 6.94 -15.61
C PRO A 12 -11.56 5.61 -16.11
N ASP A 13 -10.29 5.35 -15.83
CA ASP A 13 -9.58 4.14 -16.27
C ASP A 13 -9.71 2.97 -15.30
N ALA A 14 -10.52 3.12 -14.25
CA ALA A 14 -10.92 2.03 -13.36
C ALA A 14 -11.85 1.06 -14.09
N THR A 15 -11.29 0.28 -15.00
CA THR A 15 -11.94 -0.71 -15.87
C THR A 15 -11.12 -2.00 -15.94
N ALA A 16 -11.72 -3.08 -16.42
CA ALA A 16 -10.99 -4.33 -16.61
C ALA A 16 -9.84 -4.14 -17.63
N GLU A 17 -10.11 -3.43 -18.72
CA GLU A 17 -9.13 -3.14 -19.78
C GLU A 17 -7.96 -2.31 -19.24
N GLY A 18 -8.26 -1.29 -18.41
CA GLY A 18 -7.24 -0.46 -17.77
C GLY A 18 -6.34 -1.27 -16.85
N VAL A 19 -6.92 -2.08 -15.96
CA VAL A 19 -6.16 -2.95 -15.04
C VAL A 19 -5.29 -3.93 -15.82
N VAL A 20 -5.85 -4.64 -16.80
CA VAL A 20 -5.11 -5.64 -17.60
C VAL A 20 -4.01 -4.99 -18.43
N GLY A 21 -4.33 -3.87 -19.10
CA GLY A 21 -3.37 -3.14 -19.95
C GLY A 21 -2.17 -2.67 -19.15
N VAL A 22 -2.39 -1.96 -18.04
CA VAL A 22 -1.30 -1.47 -17.18
C VAL A 22 -0.51 -2.63 -16.57
N SER A 23 -1.17 -3.72 -16.17
CA SER A 23 -0.48 -4.88 -15.59
C SER A 23 0.53 -5.49 -16.56
N ARG A 24 0.13 -5.71 -17.81
CA ARG A 24 1.00 -6.25 -18.86
C ARG A 24 2.14 -5.29 -19.21
N SER A 25 1.78 -4.03 -19.48
CA SER A 25 2.78 -3.00 -19.81
C SER A 25 3.83 -2.82 -18.70
N ALA A 26 3.42 -2.81 -17.44
CA ALA A 26 4.35 -2.70 -16.31
C ALA A 26 5.31 -3.91 -16.26
N GLU A 27 4.81 -5.12 -16.46
CA GLU A 27 5.66 -6.32 -16.47
C GLU A 27 6.62 -6.34 -17.68
N GLU A 28 6.18 -5.87 -18.86
CA GLU A 28 7.01 -5.72 -20.06
C GLU A 28 8.08 -4.63 -19.88
N LEU A 29 7.73 -3.50 -19.29
CA LEU A 29 8.65 -2.41 -18.95
C LEU A 29 9.64 -2.79 -17.84
N GLY A 30 9.42 -3.92 -17.16
CA GLY A 30 10.30 -4.43 -16.14
C GLY A 30 10.08 -3.84 -14.75
N TYR A 31 8.89 -3.37 -14.43
CA TYR A 31 8.52 -3.04 -13.06
C TYR A 31 8.57 -4.28 -12.15
N ASP A 32 8.90 -4.07 -10.87
CA ASP A 32 9.04 -5.15 -9.89
C ASP A 32 7.71 -5.46 -9.18
N SER A 33 6.79 -4.49 -9.15
CA SER A 33 5.52 -4.62 -8.43
C SER A 33 4.42 -3.72 -8.97
N LEU A 34 3.17 -4.13 -8.68
CA LEU A 34 1.94 -3.38 -8.94
C LEU A 34 1.23 -3.10 -7.62
N TRP A 35 0.70 -1.88 -7.46
CA TRP A 35 0.08 -1.44 -6.22
C TRP A 35 -1.33 -0.91 -6.45
N THR A 36 -2.25 -1.14 -5.49
CA THR A 36 -3.62 -0.62 -5.54
C THR A 36 -4.03 0.00 -4.22
N GLY A 37 -4.84 1.04 -4.28
CA GLY A 37 -5.47 1.66 -3.11
C GLY A 37 -6.85 1.08 -2.83
N ASP A 38 -7.43 1.49 -1.69
CA ASP A 38 -8.74 1.04 -1.23
C ASP A 38 -9.64 2.23 -0.90
N ARG A 39 -10.90 2.11 -1.29
CA ARG A 39 -12.00 3.01 -0.98
C ARG A 39 -13.30 2.24 -0.91
N VAL A 40 -14.19 2.64 0.01
CA VAL A 40 -15.55 2.11 0.11
C VAL A 40 -16.56 3.06 -0.51
N LEU A 41 -16.35 4.37 -0.34
CA LEU A 41 -17.24 5.39 -0.85
C LEU A 41 -16.54 6.75 -1.06
N ALA A 42 -17.21 7.63 -1.79
CA ALA A 42 -16.85 9.03 -1.96
C ALA A 42 -18.05 9.88 -1.55
N PRO A 43 -18.12 10.42 -0.31
CA PRO A 43 -19.26 11.20 0.14
C PRO A 43 -19.35 12.52 -0.60
N THR A 44 -20.58 12.97 -0.90
CA THR A 44 -20.85 14.27 -1.53
C THR A 44 -20.52 15.45 -0.59
N SER A 45 -20.50 15.19 0.71
CA SER A 45 -20.17 16.16 1.75
C SER A 45 -19.30 15.45 2.82
N PRO A 46 -17.98 15.34 2.60
CA PRO A 46 -17.08 14.66 3.51
C PRO A 46 -17.09 15.27 4.92
N SER A 47 -17.11 14.45 5.96
CA SER A 47 -17.05 14.90 7.36
C SER A 47 -15.65 15.35 7.80
N ALA A 48 -14.63 15.04 7.00
CA ALA A 48 -13.24 15.45 7.22
C ALA A 48 -12.59 15.90 5.90
N PRO A 49 -11.70 16.91 5.92
CA PRO A 49 -10.97 17.33 4.72
C PRO A 49 -10.03 16.22 4.24
N TYR A 50 -9.72 16.21 2.95
CA TYR A 50 -8.67 15.35 2.42
C TYR A 50 -7.31 15.73 3.05
N PRO A 51 -6.50 14.76 3.51
CA PRO A 51 -5.31 15.05 4.31
C PRO A 51 -4.12 15.63 3.52
N VAL A 52 -4.26 15.79 2.21
CA VAL A 52 -3.17 16.26 1.31
C VAL A 52 -3.67 17.43 0.45
N GLY A 53 -2.76 18.34 0.10
CA GLY A 53 -3.03 19.46 -0.78
C GLY A 53 -3.96 20.50 -0.13
N ASP A 54 -4.99 20.91 -0.86
CA ASP A 54 -5.97 21.94 -0.45
C ASP A 54 -7.13 21.40 0.42
N GLY A 55 -7.09 20.14 0.78
CA GLY A 55 -8.13 19.48 1.57
C GLY A 55 -9.33 18.98 0.75
N VAL A 56 -9.30 19.14 -0.57
CA VAL A 56 -10.36 18.69 -1.48
C VAL A 56 -10.08 17.24 -1.93
N MET A 57 -11.08 16.38 -1.79
CA MET A 57 -10.96 15.00 -2.23
C MET A 57 -10.85 14.92 -3.76
N PRO A 58 -9.86 14.21 -4.30
CA PRO A 58 -9.72 14.05 -5.75
C PRO A 58 -10.96 13.41 -6.38
N ARG A 59 -11.44 13.97 -7.49
CA ARG A 59 -12.59 13.43 -8.25
C ARG A 59 -12.39 11.99 -8.71
N ALA A 60 -11.16 11.57 -8.94
CA ALA A 60 -10.85 10.18 -9.28
C ALA A 60 -11.39 9.17 -8.25
N TYR A 61 -11.54 9.57 -6.99
CA TYR A 61 -12.06 8.70 -5.93
C TYR A 61 -13.58 8.47 -5.98
N GLU A 62 -14.32 9.23 -6.80
CA GLU A 62 -15.75 8.98 -7.02
C GLU A 62 -16.02 7.66 -7.76
N ARG A 63 -15.03 7.16 -8.50
CA ARG A 63 -15.07 5.86 -9.18
C ARG A 63 -13.88 5.02 -8.75
N HIS A 64 -14.14 3.87 -8.17
CA HIS A 64 -13.10 2.98 -7.63
C HIS A 64 -13.49 1.51 -7.81
N LEU A 65 -12.48 0.68 -7.98
CA LEU A 65 -12.59 -0.77 -8.01
C LEU A 65 -12.17 -1.35 -6.65
N ASP A 66 -12.71 -2.54 -6.32
CA ASP A 66 -12.23 -3.31 -5.18
C ASP A 66 -10.76 -3.70 -5.38
N PRO A 67 -9.88 -3.45 -4.39
CA PRO A 67 -8.44 -3.69 -4.54
C PRO A 67 -8.10 -5.17 -4.71
N LEU A 68 -8.74 -6.07 -3.97
CA LEU A 68 -8.41 -7.50 -4.02
C LEU A 68 -8.89 -8.15 -5.32
N LEU A 69 -10.05 -7.73 -5.83
CA LEU A 69 -10.56 -8.19 -7.13
C LEU A 69 -9.70 -7.65 -8.28
N SER A 70 -9.28 -6.39 -8.22
CA SER A 70 -8.37 -5.79 -9.20
C SER A 70 -7.01 -6.49 -9.21
N MET A 71 -6.45 -6.81 -8.04
CA MET A 71 -5.21 -7.56 -7.93
C MET A 71 -5.35 -9.00 -8.44
N THR A 72 -6.50 -9.63 -8.23
CA THR A 72 -6.77 -10.98 -8.78
C THR A 72 -6.76 -10.94 -10.30
N LEU A 73 -7.37 -9.92 -10.90
CA LEU A 73 -7.36 -9.72 -12.36
C LEU A 73 -5.92 -9.45 -12.86
N ALA A 74 -5.17 -8.59 -12.20
CA ALA A 74 -3.76 -8.32 -12.53
C ALA A 74 -2.89 -9.60 -12.42
N ALA A 75 -3.10 -10.40 -11.36
CA ALA A 75 -2.39 -11.65 -11.16
C ALA A 75 -2.59 -12.66 -12.29
N ALA A 76 -3.80 -12.71 -12.84
CA ALA A 76 -4.14 -13.60 -13.95
C ALA A 76 -3.47 -13.20 -15.30
N HIS A 77 -2.90 -11.97 -15.36
CA HIS A 77 -2.30 -11.43 -16.58
C HIS A 77 -0.81 -11.08 -16.42
N THR A 78 -0.20 -11.50 -15.31
CA THR A 78 1.23 -11.29 -14.99
C THR A 78 1.83 -12.53 -14.35
N GLU A 79 3.14 -12.72 -14.52
CA GLU A 79 3.86 -13.89 -14.01
C GLU A 79 4.91 -13.55 -12.94
N ARG A 80 5.50 -12.36 -13.00
CA ARG A 80 6.69 -11.99 -12.19
C ARG A 80 6.43 -10.89 -11.19
N VAL A 81 5.71 -9.84 -11.59
CA VAL A 81 5.50 -8.66 -10.72
C VAL A 81 4.79 -9.04 -9.43
N ARG A 82 5.26 -8.48 -8.33
CA ARG A 82 4.58 -8.59 -7.04
C ARG A 82 3.33 -7.72 -7.03
N LEU A 83 2.41 -8.03 -6.15
CA LEU A 83 1.12 -7.33 -6.04
C LEU A 83 0.95 -6.81 -4.63
N GLY A 84 0.75 -5.51 -4.49
CA GLY A 84 0.67 -4.85 -3.20
C GLY A 84 -0.57 -3.97 -3.03
N THR A 85 -0.99 -3.76 -1.79
CA THR A 85 -2.02 -2.77 -1.44
C THR A 85 -1.42 -1.54 -0.77
N SER A 86 -1.86 -0.34 -1.14
CA SER A 86 -1.39 0.93 -0.56
C SER A 86 -2.53 1.95 -0.41
N THR A 87 -3.33 1.75 0.59
CA THR A 87 -3.42 0.69 1.57
C THR A 87 -4.80 0.07 1.57
N LEU A 88 -4.88 -1.23 1.84
CA LEU A 88 -6.14 -1.86 2.20
C LEU A 88 -6.50 -1.43 3.63
N ASN A 89 -7.74 -1.02 3.86
CA ASN A 89 -8.16 -0.76 5.24
C ASN A 89 -8.47 -2.08 5.95
N ALA A 90 -7.64 -2.41 6.94
CA ALA A 90 -7.71 -3.67 7.67
C ALA A 90 -9.02 -3.87 8.46
N LEU A 91 -9.81 -2.81 8.65
CA LEU A 91 -10.93 -2.81 9.60
C LEU A 91 -12.30 -2.78 8.93
N TRP A 92 -12.38 -2.58 7.61
CA TRP A 92 -13.67 -2.50 6.90
C TRP A 92 -14.34 -3.85 6.67
N GLN A 93 -13.66 -4.93 7.00
CA GLN A 93 -14.22 -6.27 6.95
C GLN A 93 -13.82 -7.09 8.20
N PRO A 94 -14.60 -8.13 8.56
CA PRO A 94 -14.24 -9.01 9.67
C PRO A 94 -12.85 -9.62 9.46
N PRO A 95 -11.98 -9.69 10.50
CA PRO A 95 -10.60 -10.14 10.37
C PRO A 95 -10.46 -11.55 9.77
N LEU A 96 -11.38 -12.46 10.08
CA LEU A 96 -11.37 -13.80 9.51
C LEU A 96 -11.66 -13.81 8.00
N MET A 97 -12.53 -12.91 7.54
CA MET A 97 -12.79 -12.74 6.10
C MET A 97 -11.58 -12.16 5.39
N LEU A 98 -10.93 -11.17 6.00
CA LEU A 98 -9.68 -10.60 5.51
C LEU A 98 -8.58 -11.67 5.43
N ALA A 99 -8.37 -12.45 6.49
CA ALA A 99 -7.40 -13.54 6.53
C ALA A 99 -7.60 -14.54 5.40
N ARG A 100 -8.87 -14.98 5.18
CA ARG A 100 -9.24 -15.89 4.10
C ARG A 100 -8.95 -15.29 2.72
N SER A 101 -9.34 -14.05 2.48
CA SER A 101 -9.16 -13.40 1.18
C SER A 101 -7.67 -13.22 0.85
N LEU A 102 -6.87 -12.75 1.82
CA LEU A 102 -5.43 -12.59 1.65
C LEU A 102 -4.71 -13.94 1.45
N THR A 103 -5.12 -14.99 2.18
CA THR A 103 -4.60 -16.35 1.98
C THR A 103 -4.90 -16.83 0.56
N THR A 104 -6.14 -16.66 0.10
CA THR A 104 -6.55 -17.08 -1.24
C THR A 104 -5.74 -16.35 -2.31
N LEU A 105 -5.60 -15.02 -2.19
CA LEU A 105 -4.87 -14.22 -3.15
C LEU A 105 -3.36 -14.59 -3.16
N ASP A 106 -2.77 -14.86 -2.01
CA ASP A 106 -1.37 -15.28 -1.92
C ASP A 106 -1.13 -16.64 -2.61
N VAL A 107 -2.06 -17.58 -2.45
CA VAL A 107 -2.03 -18.87 -3.16
C VAL A 107 -2.19 -18.68 -4.67
N LEU A 108 -3.18 -17.91 -5.10
CA LEU A 108 -3.46 -17.66 -6.53
C LEU A 108 -2.32 -16.92 -7.23
N THR A 109 -1.59 -16.09 -6.51
CA THR A 109 -0.43 -15.35 -7.03
C THR A 109 0.87 -16.12 -6.96
N GLY A 110 0.88 -17.34 -6.38
CA GLY A 110 2.11 -18.09 -6.14
C GLY A 110 3.09 -17.41 -5.18
N GLY A 111 2.57 -16.65 -4.19
CA GLY A 111 3.39 -15.96 -3.19
C GLY A 111 3.91 -14.59 -3.62
N ARG A 112 3.28 -13.95 -4.60
CA ARG A 112 3.65 -12.60 -5.06
C ARG A 112 2.96 -11.47 -4.29
N LEU A 113 2.16 -11.78 -3.25
CA LEU A 113 1.39 -10.81 -2.49
C LEU A 113 2.24 -10.06 -1.47
N ASP A 114 2.07 -8.74 -1.40
CA ASP A 114 2.51 -7.83 -0.33
C ASP A 114 1.28 -7.12 0.25
N VAL A 115 1.05 -7.26 1.56
CA VAL A 115 -0.15 -6.75 2.22
C VAL A 115 0.14 -5.41 2.88
N GLY A 116 -0.18 -4.31 2.20
CA GLY A 116 -0.11 -2.97 2.79
C GLY A 116 -1.42 -2.61 3.48
N LEU A 117 -1.40 -2.46 4.79
CA LEU A 117 -2.55 -2.13 5.62
C LEU A 117 -2.48 -0.70 6.16
N GLY A 118 -3.64 -0.06 6.23
CA GLY A 118 -3.80 1.25 6.84
C GLY A 118 -5.09 1.36 7.64
N LEU A 119 -5.26 2.50 8.31
CA LEU A 119 -6.47 2.81 9.08
C LEU A 119 -7.39 3.82 8.39
N GLY A 120 -7.03 4.27 7.20
CA GLY A 120 -7.78 5.32 6.52
C GLY A 120 -7.82 6.64 7.29
N TRP A 121 -8.40 7.64 6.67
CA TRP A 121 -8.49 9.00 7.22
C TRP A 121 -9.93 9.52 7.30
N MET A 122 -10.89 8.87 6.65
CA MET A 122 -12.26 9.36 6.49
C MET A 122 -13.23 8.65 7.44
N PRO A 123 -13.84 9.36 8.40
CA PRO A 123 -14.84 8.78 9.32
C PRO A 123 -16.09 8.25 8.62
N ASP A 124 -16.48 8.88 7.48
CA ASP A 124 -17.66 8.49 6.71
C ASP A 124 -17.58 7.03 6.22
N GLU A 125 -16.40 6.59 5.79
CA GLU A 125 -16.19 5.21 5.36
C GLU A 125 -16.35 4.22 6.51
N TYR A 126 -15.91 4.58 7.71
CA TYR A 126 -16.10 3.78 8.92
C TYR A 126 -17.58 3.66 9.31
N ALA A 127 -18.30 4.80 9.24
CA ALA A 127 -19.74 4.81 9.49
C ALA A 127 -20.51 3.95 8.50
N ALA A 128 -20.12 3.97 7.22
CA ALA A 128 -20.78 3.21 6.16
C ALA A 128 -20.63 1.68 6.31
N VAL A 129 -19.55 1.22 6.94
CA VAL A 129 -19.29 -0.21 7.18
C VAL A 129 -19.57 -0.62 8.64
N ASP A 130 -20.23 0.25 9.41
CA ASP A 130 -20.59 0.02 10.82
C ASP A 130 -19.39 -0.33 11.73
N VAL A 131 -18.26 0.32 11.51
CA VAL A 131 -17.03 0.14 12.31
C VAL A 131 -16.76 1.41 13.12
N PRO A 132 -16.59 1.32 14.46
CA PRO A 132 -16.29 2.48 15.30
C PRO A 132 -14.98 3.18 14.87
N TRP A 133 -15.05 4.50 14.72
CA TRP A 133 -13.88 5.34 14.45
C TRP A 133 -12.87 5.34 15.60
N GLN A 134 -13.35 5.32 16.85
CA GLN A 134 -12.53 5.24 18.04
C GLN A 134 -11.97 3.82 18.24
N GLY A 135 -10.79 3.73 18.86
CA GLY A 135 -10.18 2.44 19.16
C GLY A 135 -9.58 1.69 17.98
N ARG A 136 -9.49 2.33 16.80
CA ARG A 136 -8.95 1.72 15.56
C ARG A 136 -7.59 1.06 15.73
N GLY A 137 -6.70 1.65 16.54
CA GLY A 137 -5.37 1.09 16.79
C GLY A 137 -5.44 -0.27 17.48
N GLY A 138 -6.23 -0.40 18.56
CA GLY A 138 -6.41 -1.69 19.25
C GLY A 138 -7.13 -2.72 18.38
N ARG A 139 -8.12 -2.29 17.58
CA ARG A 139 -8.78 -3.16 16.61
C ARG A 139 -7.81 -3.68 15.55
N LEU A 140 -6.88 -2.83 15.07
CA LEU A 140 -5.83 -3.29 14.15
C LEU A 140 -4.88 -4.27 14.82
N ASP A 141 -4.52 -4.05 16.09
CA ASP A 141 -3.64 -4.96 16.82
C ASP A 141 -4.27 -6.37 16.91
N GLU A 142 -5.54 -6.46 17.27
CA GLU A 142 -6.26 -7.74 17.33
C GLU A 142 -6.47 -8.36 15.94
N THR A 143 -6.70 -7.53 14.91
CA THR A 143 -6.75 -8.01 13.51
C THR A 143 -5.42 -8.65 13.10
N LEU A 144 -4.28 -8.02 13.41
CA LEU A 144 -2.96 -8.58 13.12
C LEU A 144 -2.70 -9.90 13.86
N ASP A 145 -3.20 -10.05 15.10
CA ASP A 145 -3.12 -11.33 15.84
C ASP A 145 -3.91 -12.43 15.13
N ILE A 146 -5.12 -12.08 14.67
CA ILE A 146 -5.98 -13.03 13.95
C ILE A 146 -5.36 -13.44 12.61
N LEU A 147 -4.82 -12.48 11.82
CA LEU A 147 -4.13 -12.79 10.58
C LEU A 147 -2.96 -13.75 10.83
N HIS A 148 -2.10 -13.43 11.79
CA HIS A 148 -0.96 -14.27 12.13
C HIS A 148 -1.38 -15.66 12.58
N GLY A 149 -2.34 -15.76 13.52
CA GLY A 149 -2.83 -17.03 14.03
C GLY A 149 -3.47 -17.90 12.94
N TYR A 150 -4.30 -17.33 12.09
CA TYR A 150 -4.93 -18.02 10.96
C TYR A 150 -3.89 -18.57 9.95
N TRP A 151 -2.83 -17.83 9.71
CA TRP A 151 -1.79 -18.25 8.75
C TRP A 151 -0.85 -19.32 9.30
N THR A 152 -0.66 -19.38 10.62
CA THR A 152 0.39 -20.20 11.24
C THR A 152 -0.12 -21.48 11.91
N HIS A 153 -1.38 -21.53 12.34
CA HIS A 153 -1.91 -22.69 13.09
C HIS A 153 -2.87 -23.51 12.24
N ASP A 154 -2.75 -24.84 12.28
CA ASP A 154 -3.67 -25.76 11.57
C ASP A 154 -5.02 -25.87 12.27
N ILE A 155 -5.02 -25.74 13.59
CA ILE A 155 -6.22 -25.55 14.41
C ILE A 155 -6.08 -24.20 15.08
N TYR A 156 -7.05 -23.31 14.86
CA TYR A 156 -7.01 -21.96 15.35
C TYR A 156 -8.29 -21.59 16.07
N ALA A 157 -8.14 -20.92 17.20
CA ALA A 157 -9.20 -20.26 17.94
C ALA A 157 -8.72 -18.87 18.38
N HIS A 158 -9.62 -17.93 18.52
CA HIS A 158 -9.32 -16.61 19.05
C HIS A 158 -10.40 -16.17 20.04
N GLN A 159 -9.97 -15.69 21.19
CA GLN A 159 -10.83 -15.06 22.19
C GLN A 159 -10.17 -13.76 22.62
N GLY A 160 -10.53 -12.68 21.97
CA GLY A 160 -10.04 -11.35 22.26
C GLY A 160 -11.12 -10.39 22.74
N PRO A 161 -10.77 -9.14 23.05
CA PRO A 161 -11.70 -8.12 23.51
C PRO A 161 -12.71 -7.69 22.46
N LEU A 162 -12.43 -7.84 21.17
CA LEU A 162 -13.27 -7.36 20.06
C LEU A 162 -13.78 -8.49 19.17
N PHE A 163 -13.05 -9.60 19.08
CA PHE A 163 -13.36 -10.70 18.18
C PHE A 163 -13.31 -12.04 18.89
N THR A 164 -14.21 -12.94 18.50
CA THR A 164 -14.20 -14.35 18.94
C THR A 164 -14.28 -15.24 17.71
N ILE A 165 -13.34 -16.16 17.59
CA ILE A 165 -13.33 -17.20 16.55
C ILE A 165 -13.34 -18.55 17.28
N PRO A 166 -14.38 -19.39 17.03
CA PRO A 166 -14.41 -20.72 17.62
C PRO A 166 -13.25 -21.58 17.11
N GLU A 167 -12.89 -22.61 17.84
CA GLU A 167 -11.88 -23.56 17.40
C GLU A 167 -12.26 -24.11 16.02
N THR A 168 -11.35 -23.94 15.06
CA THR A 168 -11.59 -24.28 13.66
C THR A 168 -10.35 -24.85 12.99
N VAL A 169 -10.56 -25.73 12.03
CA VAL A 169 -9.48 -26.25 11.18
C VAL A 169 -9.19 -25.24 10.07
N VAL A 170 -7.93 -24.87 9.91
CA VAL A 170 -7.44 -23.99 8.86
C VAL A 170 -6.60 -24.80 7.87
N GLY A 171 -7.28 -25.45 6.92
CA GLY A 171 -6.64 -26.33 5.95
C GLY A 171 -5.90 -25.62 4.82
N LEU A 172 -6.31 -24.39 4.46
CA LEU A 172 -5.62 -23.60 3.44
C LEU A 172 -4.65 -22.62 4.09
N LYS A 173 -3.37 -22.70 3.71
CA LYS A 173 -2.32 -21.80 4.17
C LYS A 173 -1.83 -20.92 3.03
N PRO A 174 -1.33 -19.71 3.31
CA PRO A 174 -0.64 -18.90 2.31
C PRO A 174 0.53 -19.66 1.67
N HIS A 175 0.89 -19.30 0.46
CA HIS A 175 2.09 -19.79 -0.20
C HIS A 175 3.35 -19.30 0.53
N GLN A 176 3.37 -18.04 0.92
CA GLN A 176 4.45 -17.44 1.71
C GLN A 176 4.37 -17.89 3.17
N ARG A 177 5.54 -18.03 3.85
CA ARG A 177 5.62 -18.43 5.24
C ARG A 177 6.32 -17.34 6.08
N PRO A 178 5.81 -17.02 7.27
CA PRO A 178 4.61 -17.55 7.96
C PRO A 178 3.29 -17.04 7.36
N GLY A 179 3.31 -16.09 6.45
CA GLY A 179 2.21 -15.48 5.73
C GLY A 179 2.73 -14.43 4.75
N PRO A 180 1.89 -13.81 3.94
CA PRO A 180 2.30 -12.68 3.11
C PRO A 180 2.82 -11.54 3.98
N PRO A 181 3.91 -10.86 3.59
CA PRO A 181 4.49 -9.79 4.39
C PRO A 181 3.50 -8.62 4.52
N VAL A 182 3.26 -8.22 5.77
CA VAL A 182 2.39 -7.09 6.12
C VAL A 182 3.22 -5.82 6.28
N LEU A 183 2.91 -4.80 5.50
CA LEU A 183 3.45 -3.45 5.67
C LEU A 183 2.36 -2.54 6.25
N LEU A 184 2.72 -1.60 7.11
CA LEU A 184 1.76 -0.69 7.73
C LEU A 184 2.03 0.76 7.32
N ALA A 185 0.98 1.45 6.87
CA ALA A 185 0.98 2.90 6.75
C ALA A 185 0.75 3.53 8.13
N ALA A 186 1.73 4.29 8.61
CA ALA A 186 1.70 4.89 9.94
C ALA A 186 2.56 6.15 10.00
N PHE A 187 2.08 7.16 10.76
CA PHE A 187 2.78 8.44 10.94
C PHE A 187 2.76 8.90 12.40
N THR A 188 1.96 8.28 13.26
CA THR A 188 1.93 8.58 14.68
C THR A 188 2.95 7.72 15.45
N ALA A 189 3.44 8.20 16.59
CA ALA A 189 4.38 7.44 17.41
C ALA A 189 3.87 6.02 17.75
N ALA A 190 2.58 5.87 18.07
CA ALA A 190 1.97 4.55 18.31
C ALA A 190 1.94 3.67 17.05
N GLY A 191 1.72 4.29 15.89
CA GLY A 191 1.75 3.60 14.59
C GLY A 191 3.15 3.16 14.23
N LEU A 192 4.17 3.99 14.39
CA LEU A 192 5.58 3.65 14.13
C LEU A 192 6.05 2.50 15.04
N ARG A 193 5.70 2.53 16.33
CA ARG A 193 5.95 1.39 17.23
C ARG A 193 5.27 0.11 16.77
N ARG A 194 4.05 0.19 16.21
CA ARG A 194 3.35 -0.98 15.65
C ARG A 194 4.08 -1.53 14.44
N VAL A 195 4.56 -0.68 13.53
CA VAL A 195 5.43 -1.11 12.41
C VAL A 195 6.62 -1.87 12.93
N ALA A 196 7.37 -1.27 13.86
CA ALA A 196 8.59 -1.84 14.43
C ALA A 196 8.38 -3.23 15.04
N ARG A 197 7.29 -3.41 15.77
CA ARG A 197 7.04 -4.62 16.58
C ARG A 197 6.28 -5.72 15.85
N ARG A 198 5.46 -5.37 14.83
CA ARG A 198 4.42 -6.28 14.30
C ARG A 198 4.40 -6.44 12.80
N ALA A 199 5.02 -5.53 12.05
CA ALA A 199 4.96 -5.53 10.58
C ALA A 199 6.25 -6.07 9.94
N ALA A 200 6.17 -6.45 8.67
CA ALA A 200 7.33 -6.72 7.84
C ALA A 200 7.99 -5.42 7.34
N GLY A 201 7.32 -4.27 7.51
CA GLY A 201 7.87 -2.99 7.13
C GLY A 201 6.89 -1.84 7.18
N TRP A 202 7.39 -0.70 6.73
CA TRP A 202 6.69 0.58 6.70
C TRP A 202 6.27 0.94 5.28
N LEU A 203 5.07 1.52 5.16
CA LEU A 203 4.47 1.95 3.89
C LEU A 203 4.13 3.44 3.94
N PRO A 204 5.14 4.34 3.87
CA PRO A 204 4.93 5.78 3.86
C PRO A 204 4.48 6.30 2.50
N VAL A 205 3.95 7.54 2.49
CA VAL A 205 3.86 8.38 1.31
C VAL A 205 5.10 9.26 1.20
N ALA A 206 5.39 9.74 -0.01
CA ALA A 206 6.52 10.61 -0.27
C ALA A 206 6.49 11.88 0.59
N MET A 207 7.67 12.24 1.08
CA MET A 207 7.95 13.41 1.90
C MET A 207 9.44 13.79 1.71
N PRO A 208 9.89 14.95 2.20
CA PRO A 208 11.33 15.28 2.17
C PRO A 208 12.17 14.17 2.80
N LEU A 209 13.21 13.72 2.11
CA LEU A 209 13.99 12.52 2.48
C LEU A 209 14.59 12.60 3.89
N LEU A 210 15.00 13.78 4.32
CA LEU A 210 15.51 13.97 5.69
C LEU A 210 14.46 13.61 6.74
N TYR A 211 13.20 13.96 6.50
CA TYR A 211 12.11 13.62 7.40
C TYR A 211 11.76 12.13 7.33
N LEU A 212 11.73 11.58 6.12
CA LEU A 212 11.51 10.14 5.89
C LEU A 212 12.53 9.28 6.64
N THR A 213 13.82 9.59 6.49
CA THR A 213 14.90 8.85 7.16
C THR A 213 14.88 8.98 8.67
N GLY A 214 14.49 10.15 9.20
CA GLY A 214 14.30 10.34 10.64
C GLY A 214 13.20 9.45 11.24
N LEU A 215 12.05 9.34 10.56
CA LEU A 215 10.97 8.44 10.97
C LEU A 215 11.40 6.96 10.82
N TRP A 216 12.14 6.64 9.75
CA TRP A 216 12.67 5.29 9.56
C TRP A 216 13.65 4.89 10.65
N ALA A 217 14.58 5.77 11.02
CA ALA A 217 15.50 5.54 12.14
C ALA A 217 14.75 5.29 13.46
N THR A 218 13.63 6.01 13.69
CA THR A 218 12.77 5.77 14.86
C THR A 218 12.17 4.36 14.83
N ILE A 219 11.71 3.88 13.67
CA ILE A 219 11.17 2.52 13.52
C ILE A 219 12.24 1.47 13.81
N LEU A 220 13.46 1.64 13.25
CA LEU A 220 14.56 0.70 13.45
C LEU A 220 14.97 0.61 14.93
N HIS A 221 15.08 1.75 15.60
CA HIS A 221 15.39 1.80 17.04
C HIS A 221 14.30 1.12 17.88
N GLU A 222 13.03 1.41 17.64
CA GLU A 222 11.91 0.76 18.33
C GLU A 222 11.85 -0.77 18.07
N ALA A 223 12.33 -1.23 16.91
CA ALA A 223 12.43 -2.66 16.64
C ALA A 223 13.55 -3.30 17.45
N GLU A 224 14.72 -2.67 17.52
CA GLU A 224 15.86 -3.11 18.32
C GLU A 224 15.51 -3.16 19.82
N ASP A 225 14.85 -2.11 20.35
CA ASP A 225 14.36 -2.08 21.73
C ASP A 225 13.34 -3.19 22.03
N ALA A 226 12.60 -3.63 21.03
CA ALA A 226 11.68 -4.76 21.14
C ALA A 226 12.34 -6.13 20.94
N GLY A 227 13.67 -6.19 20.80
CA GLY A 227 14.44 -7.43 20.59
C GLY A 227 14.27 -8.02 19.19
N ARG A 228 13.86 -7.20 18.23
CA ARG A 228 13.68 -7.62 16.83
C ARG A 228 14.84 -7.13 15.99
N ASP A 229 15.35 -7.97 15.09
CA ASP A 229 16.38 -7.58 14.11
C ASP A 229 15.83 -6.50 13.14
N PRO A 230 16.34 -5.26 13.20
CA PRO A 230 15.89 -4.16 12.34
C PRO A 230 16.12 -4.43 10.85
N SER A 231 17.13 -5.24 10.48
CA SER A 231 17.46 -5.55 9.09
C SER A 231 16.38 -6.37 8.38
N THR A 232 15.45 -6.96 9.14
CA THR A 232 14.29 -7.70 8.59
C THR A 232 13.16 -6.79 8.12
N LEU A 233 13.22 -5.50 8.47
CA LEU A 233 12.22 -4.51 8.10
C LEU A 233 12.53 -3.92 6.73
N ARG A 234 11.48 -3.64 5.96
CA ARG A 234 11.61 -2.93 4.69
C ARG A 234 10.71 -1.69 4.62
N MET A 235 11.10 -0.73 3.80
CA MET A 235 10.34 0.48 3.51
C MET A 235 9.89 0.45 2.04
N ALA A 236 8.57 0.55 1.80
CA ALA A 236 7.98 0.70 0.48
C ALA A 236 7.33 2.09 0.39
N LEU A 237 7.95 2.97 -0.38
CA LEU A 237 7.59 4.39 -0.48
C LEU A 237 6.62 4.63 -1.63
N ARG A 238 5.42 5.15 -1.32
CA ARG A 238 4.47 5.61 -2.33
C ARG A 238 4.76 7.05 -2.74
N VAL A 239 4.87 7.30 -4.04
CA VAL A 239 4.99 8.63 -4.62
C VAL A 239 3.79 8.91 -5.52
N ASN A 240 3.10 10.04 -5.31
CA ASN A 240 2.01 10.52 -6.15
C ASN A 240 2.51 11.75 -6.92
N PRO A 241 3.12 11.60 -8.11
CA PRO A 241 3.72 12.71 -8.81
C PRO A 241 2.68 13.74 -9.26
N ALA A 242 2.80 14.99 -8.82
CA ALA A 242 2.15 16.13 -9.43
C ALA A 242 3.10 16.73 -10.46
N LEU A 243 3.00 16.21 -11.70
CA LEU A 243 3.92 16.55 -12.78
C LEU A 243 3.74 17.98 -13.26
N THR A 244 4.85 18.70 -13.41
CA THR A 244 4.93 20.07 -13.93
C THR A 244 5.81 20.13 -15.18
N ALA A 245 5.51 21.07 -16.09
CA ALA A 245 6.34 21.30 -17.27
C ALA A 245 7.68 21.95 -16.91
N GLU A 246 7.70 22.81 -15.90
CA GLU A 246 8.88 23.51 -15.42
C GLU A 246 9.38 22.88 -14.12
N LYS A 247 10.68 23.01 -13.87
CA LYS A 247 11.30 22.55 -12.62
C LYS A 247 10.68 23.26 -11.42
N ALA A 248 10.28 22.47 -10.43
CA ALA A 248 9.89 22.99 -9.13
C ALA A 248 11.15 23.31 -8.30
N GLU A 249 10.99 24.22 -7.33
CA GLU A 249 12.02 24.49 -6.33
C GLU A 249 12.28 23.21 -5.49
N PRO A 250 13.50 22.96 -5.04
CA PRO A 250 13.86 21.73 -4.32
C PRO A 250 12.98 21.43 -3.09
N GLU A 251 12.54 22.48 -2.40
CA GLU A 251 11.68 22.37 -1.21
C GLU A 251 10.27 21.84 -1.53
N ARG A 252 9.86 21.91 -2.79
CA ARG A 252 8.57 21.39 -3.27
C ARG A 252 8.61 19.91 -3.66
N ILE A 253 9.78 19.32 -3.76
CA ILE A 253 9.91 17.88 -4.02
C ILE A 253 9.69 17.13 -2.71
N PRO A 254 8.81 16.12 -2.67
CA PRO A 254 8.15 15.40 -3.78
C PRO A 254 6.73 15.90 -4.14
N ASP A 255 6.27 17.04 -3.65
CA ASP A 255 4.89 17.51 -3.83
C ASP A 255 4.56 17.93 -5.25
N ALA A 256 5.54 18.50 -5.99
CA ALA A 256 5.41 18.85 -7.40
C ALA A 256 6.79 18.87 -8.06
N GLY A 257 6.85 18.55 -9.37
CA GLY A 257 8.11 18.60 -10.12
C GLY A 257 8.02 18.02 -11.52
N THR A 258 9.13 18.12 -12.27
CA THR A 258 9.25 17.45 -13.57
C THR A 258 9.51 15.96 -13.40
N LEU A 259 9.37 15.19 -14.47
CA LEU A 259 9.69 13.77 -14.45
C LEU A 259 11.15 13.51 -14.01
N GLU A 260 12.08 14.32 -14.50
CA GLU A 260 13.50 14.23 -14.16
C GLU A 260 13.73 14.44 -12.66
N GLN A 261 13.04 15.39 -12.05
CA GLN A 261 13.12 15.61 -10.60
C GLN A 261 12.56 14.42 -9.80
N TYR A 262 11.52 13.75 -10.27
CA TYR A 262 11.02 12.54 -9.62
C TYR A 262 11.97 11.34 -9.83
N ILE A 263 12.65 11.25 -10.97
CA ILE A 263 13.72 10.26 -11.20
C ILE A 263 14.88 10.50 -10.21
N ASP A 264 15.31 11.75 -10.06
CA ASP A 264 16.37 12.12 -9.12
C ASP A 264 15.95 11.85 -7.67
N TYR A 265 14.70 12.17 -7.32
CA TYR A 265 14.14 11.83 -6.01
C TYR A 265 14.14 10.32 -5.75
N ALA A 266 13.77 9.51 -6.75
CA ALA A 266 13.76 8.05 -6.61
C ALA A 266 15.18 7.49 -6.41
N ARG A 267 16.18 8.01 -7.10
CA ARG A 267 17.59 7.64 -6.91
C ARG A 267 18.09 8.03 -5.51
N ALA A 268 17.83 9.26 -5.10
CA ALA A 268 18.17 9.72 -3.75
C ALA A 268 17.45 8.93 -2.65
N ALA A 269 16.22 8.50 -2.88
CA ALA A 269 15.49 7.63 -1.97
C ALA A 269 16.16 6.25 -1.84
N ALA A 270 16.68 5.69 -2.94
CA ALA A 270 17.44 4.45 -2.90
C ALA A 270 18.72 4.59 -2.04
N GLU A 271 19.48 5.67 -2.21
CA GLU A 271 20.66 6.00 -1.39
C GLU A 271 20.29 6.20 0.09
N ALA A 272 19.10 6.74 0.34
CA ALA A 272 18.55 6.92 1.69
C ALA A 272 18.02 5.64 2.34
N GLY A 273 18.12 4.47 1.67
CA GLY A 273 17.74 3.17 2.22
C GLY A 273 16.29 2.77 1.96
N VAL A 274 15.59 3.39 1.02
CA VAL A 274 14.27 2.92 0.57
C VAL A 274 14.44 1.59 -0.18
N HIS A 275 13.70 0.57 0.22
CA HIS A 275 13.80 -0.78 -0.36
C HIS A 275 12.97 -0.92 -1.63
N GLU A 276 11.87 -0.20 -1.69
CA GLU A 276 10.96 -0.16 -2.84
C GLU A 276 10.33 1.22 -2.96
N LEU A 277 10.24 1.75 -4.18
CA LEU A 277 9.49 2.96 -4.48
C LEU A 277 8.49 2.64 -5.58
N PHE A 278 7.24 3.05 -5.42
CA PHE A 278 6.25 2.94 -6.48
C PHE A 278 5.56 4.28 -6.75
N ILE A 279 5.32 4.54 -8.03
CA ILE A 279 4.64 5.75 -8.48
C ILE A 279 3.15 5.47 -8.72
N ASP A 280 2.32 6.43 -8.31
CA ASP A 280 0.88 6.44 -8.59
C ASP A 280 0.54 7.67 -9.43
N LEU A 281 0.31 7.44 -10.71
CA LEU A 281 -0.05 8.46 -11.70
C LEU A 281 -1.58 8.63 -11.83
N GLY A 282 -2.37 7.93 -11.00
CA GLY A 282 -3.83 7.90 -11.11
C GLY A 282 -4.55 9.23 -10.87
N GLN A 283 -3.88 10.20 -10.24
CA GLN A 283 -4.40 11.54 -10.03
C GLN A 283 -3.88 12.57 -11.06
N SER A 284 -2.99 12.16 -11.96
CA SER A 284 -2.50 13.05 -13.01
C SER A 284 -3.60 13.31 -14.07
N PRO A 285 -3.61 14.48 -14.72
CA PRO A 285 -4.58 14.81 -15.78
C PRO A 285 -4.29 14.10 -17.11
N LEU A 286 -3.29 13.22 -17.15
CA LEU A 286 -2.85 12.49 -18.33
C LEU A 286 -3.84 11.37 -18.68
N THR A 287 -3.95 11.06 -19.97
CA THR A 287 -4.63 9.85 -20.47
C THR A 287 -3.91 8.59 -20.00
N LEU A 288 -4.56 7.43 -20.11
CA LEU A 288 -3.94 6.16 -19.73
C LEU A 288 -2.69 5.86 -20.58
N GLU A 289 -2.70 6.17 -21.87
CA GLU A 289 -1.58 6.01 -22.79
C GLU A 289 -0.40 6.90 -22.37
N GLU A 290 -0.65 8.20 -22.12
CA GLU A 290 0.39 9.14 -21.65
C GLU A 290 0.98 8.72 -20.29
N ARG A 291 0.16 8.16 -19.38
CA ARG A 291 0.65 7.63 -18.11
C ARG A 291 1.51 6.39 -18.30
N THR A 292 1.18 5.53 -19.26
CA THR A 292 1.98 4.34 -19.59
C THR A 292 3.33 4.74 -20.19
N ASP A 293 3.35 5.71 -21.12
CA ASP A 293 4.60 6.29 -21.66
C ASP A 293 5.45 6.93 -20.55
N MET A 294 4.81 7.72 -19.69
CA MET A 294 5.48 8.34 -18.56
C MET A 294 6.09 7.30 -17.59
N ALA A 295 5.37 6.22 -17.33
CA ALA A 295 5.87 5.12 -16.51
C ALA A 295 7.08 4.45 -17.17
N GLY A 296 7.08 4.26 -18.50
CA GLY A 296 8.24 3.76 -19.26
C GLY A 296 9.47 4.65 -19.08
N ARG A 297 9.31 5.96 -19.34
CA ARG A 297 10.38 6.95 -19.15
C ARG A 297 10.90 7.03 -17.70
N PHE A 298 10.00 6.90 -16.72
CA PHE A 298 10.40 6.91 -15.32
C PHE A 298 11.29 5.72 -14.96
N ILE A 299 10.86 4.49 -15.28
CA ILE A 299 11.65 3.30 -14.91
C ILE A 299 12.98 3.24 -15.64
N GLU A 300 13.01 3.60 -16.93
CA GLU A 300 14.25 3.75 -17.69
C GLU A 300 15.20 4.77 -17.04
N GLY A 301 14.68 5.96 -16.70
CA GLY A 301 15.44 6.99 -16.03
C GLY A 301 16.00 6.52 -14.69
N VAL A 302 15.21 5.89 -13.85
CA VAL A 302 15.69 5.40 -12.54
C VAL A 302 16.76 4.32 -12.70
N ARG A 303 16.68 3.44 -13.68
CA ARG A 303 17.61 2.31 -13.89
C ARG A 303 18.88 2.69 -14.65
N ALA A 304 18.87 3.80 -15.38
CA ALA A 304 20.04 4.27 -16.14
C ALA A 304 21.13 4.93 -15.26
N GLY A 305 20.87 5.20 -14.02
CA GLY A 305 21.82 5.77 -13.04
C GLY A 305 22.10 4.79 -11.94
#